data_b4e7867dbe2261ca8a54a6655abccc71
#
_entry.id   b4e7867dbe2261ca8a54a6655abccc71
#
_cell.length_a   1.000
_cell.length_b   1.000
_cell.length_c   1.000
_cell.angle_alpha   90.00
_cell.angle_beta   90.00
_cell.angle_gamma   90.00
#
_symmetry.space_group_name_H-M   'P 1'
#
loop_
_entity.id
_entity.type
_entity.pdbx_description
1 polymer ?
#
loop_
_entity_poly.entity_id
_entity_poly.type
_entity_poly.pdbx_seq_one_letter_code
_entity_poly.pdbx_strand_id
1 'polypeptide(L)'
;SSAAQEEDKIISSDNITLNLSSYTAFVDGEKIELTVTEFRILEAFIKNKGSVLTRDKLIEISYPDDTYLNDRAIDCHIKRLRKKLPENSIETVYGLGYRF
;
A
#
# COMPACT_ATOMS: atom_id res chain seq x y z
N SER A 1 -24.50 15.84 11.29
CA SER A 1 -24.29 16.62 10.11
C SER A 1 -23.52 15.84 9.07
N SER A 2 -23.45 16.42 7.92
CA SER A 2 -22.77 15.71 6.85
C SER A 2 -21.31 15.49 7.17
N ALA A 3 -20.74 16.29 8.02
CA ALA A 3 -19.37 16.09 8.39
C ALA A 3 -19.15 14.72 8.99
N ALA A 4 -20.14 14.23 9.66
CA ALA A 4 -20.02 12.91 10.27
C ALA A 4 -19.96 11.83 9.21
N GLN A 5 -20.63 12.04 8.09
CA GLN A 5 -20.58 11.07 7.04
C GLN A 5 -19.31 11.14 6.26
N GLU A 6 -18.61 12.24 6.41
CA GLU A 6 -17.37 12.37 5.69
C GLU A 6 -16.19 12.09 6.55
N GLU A 7 -16.45 11.34 7.57
CA GLU A 7 -15.38 10.90 8.41
C GLU A 7 -14.29 10.25 7.59
N ASP A 8 -13.11 10.35 8.12
CA ASP A 8 -11.97 9.76 7.48
C ASP A 8 -12.20 8.27 7.30
N LYS A 9 -11.89 7.80 6.12
CA LYS A 9 -11.93 6.38 5.88
C LYS A 9 -10.62 5.82 6.38
N ILE A 10 -10.71 4.95 7.36
CA ILE A 10 -9.52 4.38 7.96
C ILE A 10 -9.57 2.88 7.81
N ILE A 11 -8.47 2.32 7.32
CA ILE A 11 -8.30 0.88 7.29
C ILE A 11 -7.06 0.55 8.09
N SER A 12 -7.03 -0.63 8.65
CA SER A 12 -5.88 -1.02 9.44
C SER A 12 -5.64 -2.51 9.33
N SER A 13 -4.42 -2.90 9.61
CA SER A 13 -4.03 -4.30 9.64
C SER A 13 -2.88 -4.42 10.61
N ASP A 14 -3.08 -5.24 11.64
CA ASP A 14 -2.09 -5.38 12.70
C ASP A 14 -1.78 -4.00 13.29
N ASN A 15 -0.54 -3.55 13.20
CA ASN A 15 -0.16 -2.27 13.77
C ASN A 15 -0.04 -1.17 12.72
N ILE A 16 -0.55 -1.40 11.51
CA ILE A 16 -0.51 -0.43 10.45
C ILE A 16 -1.89 0.18 10.26
N THR A 17 -1.97 1.50 10.20
CA THR A 17 -3.23 2.20 10.01
C THR A 17 -3.08 3.17 8.86
N LEU A 18 -4.05 3.19 7.97
CA LEU A 18 -4.07 4.12 6.85
C LEU A 18 -5.30 5.00 6.94
N ASN A 19 -5.09 6.30 6.78
CA ASN A 19 -6.18 7.24 6.67
C ASN A 19 -6.32 7.59 5.19
N LEU A 20 -7.38 7.08 4.58
CA LEU A 20 -7.56 7.23 3.14
C LEU A 20 -8.00 8.61 2.74
N SER A 21 -8.53 9.37 3.67
CA SER A 21 -8.97 10.73 3.37
C SER A 21 -7.78 11.69 3.28
N SER A 22 -6.80 11.51 4.15
CA SER A 22 -5.65 12.41 4.18
C SER A 22 -4.40 11.78 3.61
N TYR A 23 -4.48 10.54 3.14
CA TYR A 23 -3.33 9.81 2.61
C TYR A 23 -2.20 9.75 3.63
N THR A 24 -2.57 9.45 4.86
CA THR A 24 -1.64 9.38 5.97
C THR A 24 -1.51 7.94 6.45
N ALA A 25 -0.32 7.55 6.82
CA ALA A 25 -0.07 6.20 7.30
C ALA A 25 0.60 6.24 8.66
N PHE A 26 0.26 5.27 9.49
CA PHE A 26 0.82 5.13 10.83
C PHE A 26 1.27 3.71 11.05
N VAL A 27 2.37 3.53 11.75
CA VAL A 27 2.84 2.23 12.17
C VAL A 27 3.10 2.30 13.66
N ASP A 28 2.44 1.44 14.42
CA ASP A 28 2.53 1.44 15.88
C ASP A 28 2.16 2.79 16.47
N GLY A 29 1.24 3.49 15.82
CA GLY A 29 0.81 4.79 16.29
C GLY A 29 1.69 5.94 15.84
N GLU A 30 2.77 5.66 15.15
CA GLU A 30 3.67 6.69 14.66
C GLU A 30 3.43 6.98 13.19
N LYS A 31 3.32 8.24 12.86
CA LYS A 31 3.12 8.64 11.48
C LYS A 31 4.36 8.36 10.65
N ILE A 32 4.16 7.76 9.49
CA ILE A 32 5.26 7.53 8.56
C ILE A 32 4.97 8.27 7.27
N GLU A 33 6.03 8.56 6.53
CA GLU A 33 5.92 9.29 5.27
C GLU A 33 5.90 8.32 4.11
N LEU A 34 4.86 8.42 3.30
CA LEU A 34 4.73 7.58 2.11
C LEU A 34 4.44 8.49 0.92
N THR A 35 4.97 8.12 -0.23
CA THR A 35 4.54 8.77 -1.47
C THR A 35 3.13 8.30 -1.78
N VAL A 36 2.45 9.03 -2.66
CA VAL A 36 1.10 8.64 -3.06
C VAL A 36 1.11 7.23 -3.63
N THR A 37 2.11 6.91 -4.43
CA THR A 37 2.21 5.58 -5.03
C THR A 37 2.40 4.51 -3.96
N GLU A 38 3.28 4.75 -3.00
CA GLU A 38 3.50 3.80 -1.92
C GLU A 38 2.23 3.62 -1.11
N PHE A 39 1.52 4.70 -0.87
CA PHE A 39 0.28 4.63 -0.12
C PHE A 39 -0.76 3.76 -0.84
N ARG A 40 -0.91 3.97 -2.15
CA ARG A 40 -1.86 3.19 -2.92
C ARG A 40 -1.53 1.71 -2.91
N ILE A 41 -0.26 1.39 -3.02
CA ILE A 41 0.17 0.00 -2.98
C ILE A 41 -0.13 -0.61 -1.61
N LEU A 42 0.19 0.10 -0.55
CA LEU A 42 -0.06 -0.40 0.79
C LEU A 42 -1.56 -0.55 1.05
N GLU A 43 -2.35 0.40 0.59
CA GLU A 43 -3.79 0.31 0.71
C GLU A 43 -4.31 -0.97 0.06
N ALA A 44 -3.84 -1.25 -1.15
CA ALA A 44 -4.27 -2.45 -1.86
C ALA A 44 -3.87 -3.71 -1.11
N PHE A 45 -2.67 -3.72 -0.54
CA PHE A 45 -2.23 -4.86 0.24
C PHE A 45 -3.13 -5.10 1.44
N ILE A 46 -3.46 -4.04 2.16
CA ILE A 46 -4.28 -4.19 3.36
C ILE A 46 -5.70 -4.65 3.00
N LYS A 47 -6.26 -4.08 1.93
CA LYS A 47 -7.60 -4.45 1.49
C LYS A 47 -7.65 -5.89 1.00
N ASN A 48 -6.52 -6.40 0.51
CA ASN A 48 -6.45 -7.76 -0.02
C ASN A 48 -5.52 -8.62 0.81
N LYS A 49 -5.51 -8.38 2.11
CA LYS A 49 -4.62 -9.11 3.00
C LYS A 49 -4.80 -10.61 2.83
N GLY A 50 -3.67 -11.31 2.73
CA GLY A 50 -3.68 -12.74 2.52
C GLY A 50 -3.72 -13.17 1.08
N SER A 51 -3.97 -12.24 0.16
CA SER A 51 -4.01 -12.56 -1.27
C SER A 51 -2.76 -12.04 -1.95
N VAL A 52 -2.35 -12.75 -2.99
CA VAL A 52 -1.18 -12.33 -3.77
C VAL A 52 -1.61 -11.25 -4.74
N LEU A 53 -0.88 -10.15 -4.76
CA LEU A 53 -1.07 -9.12 -5.76
C LEU A 53 0.05 -9.27 -6.78
N THR A 54 -0.34 -9.51 -8.03
CA THR A 54 0.65 -9.68 -9.09
C THR A 54 1.30 -8.34 -9.41
N ARG A 55 2.44 -8.40 -10.07
CA ARG A 55 3.10 -7.17 -10.49
C ARG A 55 2.22 -6.35 -11.41
N ASP A 56 1.53 -7.02 -12.33
CA ASP A 56 0.61 -6.31 -13.22
C ASP A 56 -0.46 -5.58 -12.44
N LYS A 57 -1.00 -6.23 -11.42
CA LYS A 57 -2.01 -5.60 -10.59
C LYS A 57 -1.46 -4.41 -9.85
N LEU A 58 -0.24 -4.53 -9.34
CA LEU A 58 0.40 -3.43 -8.61
C LEU A 58 0.69 -2.27 -9.54
N ILE A 59 1.10 -2.54 -10.77
CA ILE A 59 1.32 -1.48 -11.75
C ILE A 59 0.02 -0.74 -12.02
N GLU A 60 -1.05 -1.48 -12.21
CA GLU A 60 -2.36 -0.90 -12.45
C GLU A 60 -2.80 0.01 -11.30
N ILE A 61 -2.55 -0.43 -10.08
CA ILE A 61 -2.89 0.34 -8.89
C ILE A 61 -2.05 1.61 -8.80
N SER A 62 -0.76 1.48 -9.08
CA SER A 62 0.19 2.57 -8.91
C SER A 62 0.05 3.64 -9.98
N TYR A 63 -0.24 3.21 -11.21
CA TYR A 63 -0.23 4.11 -12.34
C TYR A 63 -1.44 3.84 -13.22
N PRO A 64 -2.62 4.22 -12.76
CA PRO A 64 -3.85 3.87 -13.50
C PRO A 64 -3.91 4.50 -14.88
N ASP A 65 -3.20 5.60 -15.09
CA ASP A 65 -3.25 6.29 -16.37
C ASP A 65 -2.01 6.08 -17.22
N ASP A 66 -1.08 5.29 -16.76
CA ASP A 66 0.19 5.16 -17.45
C ASP A 66 0.47 3.68 -17.66
N THR A 67 0.75 3.31 -18.89
CA THR A 67 0.95 1.92 -19.22
C THR A 67 2.40 1.60 -19.59
N TYR A 68 3.28 2.55 -19.45
CA TYR A 68 4.65 2.35 -19.91
C TYR A 68 5.64 1.96 -18.86
N LEU A 69 5.18 1.68 -17.67
CA LEU A 69 6.13 1.40 -16.61
C LEU A 69 6.57 -0.04 -16.66
N ASN A 70 7.83 -0.25 -16.36
CA ASN A 70 8.33 -1.60 -16.29
C ASN A 70 8.22 -2.11 -14.86
N ASP A 71 8.46 -3.40 -14.69
CA ASP A 71 8.31 -4.05 -13.40
C ASP A 71 9.26 -3.51 -12.35
N ARG A 72 10.36 -2.91 -12.78
CA ARG A 72 11.36 -2.44 -11.83
C ARG A 72 10.84 -1.30 -10.95
N ALA A 73 9.94 -0.49 -11.49
CA ALA A 73 9.37 0.59 -10.71
C ALA A 73 8.62 0.04 -9.51
N ILE A 74 7.90 -1.03 -9.72
CA ILE A 74 7.17 -1.68 -8.63
C ILE A 74 8.13 -2.21 -7.59
N ASP A 75 9.20 -2.88 -8.02
CA ASP A 75 10.17 -3.41 -7.07
C ASP A 75 10.76 -2.31 -6.19
N CYS A 76 11.04 -1.15 -6.78
CA CYS A 76 11.57 -0.03 -6.02
C CYS A 76 10.56 0.46 -4.98
N HIS A 77 9.30 0.57 -5.35
CA HIS A 77 8.29 1.01 -4.41
C HIS A 77 8.13 0.01 -3.27
N ILE A 78 8.12 -1.27 -3.61
CA ILE A 78 8.01 -2.31 -2.59
C ILE A 78 9.21 -2.24 -1.64
N LYS A 79 10.39 -2.07 -2.19
CA LYS A 79 11.59 -2.00 -1.37
C LYS A 79 11.52 -0.83 -0.39
N ARG A 80 11.06 0.32 -0.85
CA ARG A 80 10.92 1.48 0.00
C ARG A 80 9.87 1.25 1.08
N LEU A 81 8.76 0.65 0.70
CA LEU A 81 7.72 0.32 1.66
C LEU A 81 8.24 -0.60 2.75
N ARG A 82 9.00 -1.61 2.36
CA ARG A 82 9.53 -2.55 3.33
C ARG A 82 10.41 -1.89 4.37
N LYS A 83 11.12 -0.85 3.95
CA LYS A 83 11.97 -0.13 4.89
C LYS A 83 11.17 0.69 5.90
N LYS A 84 9.98 1.10 5.51
CA LYS A 84 9.13 1.93 6.36
C LYS A 84 8.17 1.13 7.22
N LEU A 85 7.99 -0.13 6.90
CA LEU A 85 7.05 -1.01 7.60
C LEU A 85 7.80 -1.97 8.48
N PRO A 86 7.09 -2.62 9.43
CA PRO A 86 7.73 -3.66 10.23
C PRO A 86 8.27 -4.78 9.36
N GLU A 87 9.24 -5.47 9.88
CA GLU A 87 9.85 -6.59 9.17
C GLU A 87 8.80 -7.60 8.75
N ASN A 88 9.00 -8.17 7.56
CA ASN A 88 8.13 -9.24 7.06
C ASN A 88 6.69 -8.83 6.82
N SER A 89 6.43 -7.53 6.67
CA SER A 89 5.08 -7.07 6.37
C SER A 89 4.66 -7.47 4.96
N ILE A 90 5.59 -7.43 4.03
CA ILE A 90 5.30 -7.77 2.64
C ILE A 90 6.15 -8.96 2.25
N GLU A 91 5.50 -9.99 1.77
CA GLU A 91 6.16 -11.23 1.38
C GLU A 91 6.30 -11.28 -0.14
N THR A 92 7.46 -11.71 -0.61
CA THR A 92 7.66 -11.93 -2.03
C THR A 92 7.18 -13.33 -2.37
N VAL A 93 6.28 -13.41 -3.35
CA VAL A 93 5.80 -14.70 -3.83
C VAL A 93 6.42 -14.89 -5.21
N TYR A 94 7.47 -15.68 -5.25
CA TYR A 94 8.24 -15.82 -6.48
C TYR A 94 7.39 -16.34 -7.61
N GLY A 95 7.53 -15.71 -8.77
CA GLY A 95 6.77 -16.10 -9.93
C GLY A 95 5.37 -15.54 -9.99
N LEU A 96 4.89 -14.90 -8.92
CA LEU A 96 3.55 -14.34 -8.90
C LEU A 96 3.53 -12.85 -8.59
N GLY A 97 4.11 -12.45 -7.48
CA GLY A 97 4.10 -11.06 -7.08
C GLY A 97 4.40 -10.92 -5.60
N TYR A 98 3.54 -10.20 -4.89
CA TYR A 98 3.76 -9.92 -3.47
C TYR A 98 2.48 -10.17 -2.70
N ARG A 99 2.63 -10.44 -1.41
CA ARG A 99 1.50 -10.69 -0.53
C ARG A 99 1.74 -9.98 0.79
N PHE A 100 0.68 -9.43 1.34
CA PHE A 100 0.75 -8.74 2.63
C PHE A 100 0.31 -9.63 3.78
#